data_0b5fdc695a790761d9d2ac307e1beeae
#
_entry.id   0b5fdc695a790761d9d2ac307e1beeae
#
_cell.length_a   1.000
_cell.length_b   1.000
_cell.length_c   1.000
_cell.angle_alpha   90.00
_cell.angle_beta   90.00
_cell.angle_gamma   90.00
#
_symmetry.space_group_name_H-M   'P 1'
#
loop_
_entity.id
_entity.type
_entity.pdbx_description
1 polymer ?
#
loop_
_entity_poly.entity_id
_entity_poly.type
_entity_poly.pdbx_seq_one_letter_code
_entity_poly.pdbx_strand_id
1 'polypeptide(L)'
;MFPFIFLKMXYILINTLSYIMEEQLEQQVTRGLGTPQIATQKNFPFATEVISLPSKGLAYPESSPLSKGEITLKLMTAKEEDILTSTNLIRKGIHLDRLLESIVVEPGVNINDLLIGDKNAILIITRMLAFGPEYDVTVNDSVSEEDVTIKIDLSKLKTKEIDYTLLNRNNEYEFILPKSKTPIKFKLLTHGDELAIQKDVEASEKVLKQGNEITTRFRRIITEVDGNRDLGYISNFVSNRLLAMDSKALRKHILSFTPDLDLVTEYENSAGETEALRIPFGIDFFYPSE
;
A
#
# COMPACT_ATOMS: atom_id res chain seq x y z
N MET A 1 -4.52 -54.21 -29.24
CA MET A 1 -3.81 -53.02 -29.76
C MET A 1 -4.55 -51.70 -29.56
N PHE A 2 -5.67 -51.69 -28.85
CA PHE A 2 -6.47 -50.49 -28.61
C PHE A 2 -6.30 -49.77 -27.24
N PRO A 3 -5.72 -50.34 -26.19
CA PRO A 3 -5.65 -49.58 -24.90
C PRO A 3 -4.53 -48.56 -24.81
N PHE A 4 -3.48 -48.69 -25.61
CA PHE A 4 -2.30 -47.76 -25.53
C PHE A 4 -2.57 -46.39 -26.14
N ILE A 5 -3.44 -46.31 -27.13
CA ILE A 5 -3.78 -45.02 -27.77
C ILE A 5 -4.66 -44.18 -26.86
N PHE A 6 -5.56 -44.81 -26.12
CA PHE A 6 -6.46 -44.12 -25.16
C PHE A 6 -5.67 -43.52 -23.99
N LEU A 7 -4.66 -44.24 -23.50
CA LEU A 7 -3.80 -43.76 -22.40
C LEU A 7 -2.94 -42.58 -22.84
N LYS A 8 -2.47 -42.61 -24.09
CA LYS A 8 -1.63 -41.54 -24.64
C LYS A 8 -2.45 -40.27 -24.93
N MET A 9 -3.70 -40.44 -25.33
CA MET A 9 -4.62 -39.33 -25.48
C MET A 9 -4.99 -38.67 -24.14
N UNK A 10 -5.09 -39.36 -23.35
CA UNK A 10 -5.36 -38.93 -22.20
C UNK A 10 -4.37 -38.19 -21.61
N TYR A 11 -3.28 -38.73 -21.56
CA TYR A 11 -2.10 -38.03 -21.03
C TYR A 11 -1.89 -36.67 -21.71
N ILE A 12 -2.07 -36.64 -23.01
CA ILE A 12 -1.98 -35.40 -23.79
C ILE A 12 -3.13 -34.45 -23.39
N LEU A 13 -4.34 -34.95 -23.20
CA LEU A 13 -5.48 -34.13 -22.82
C LEU A 13 -5.32 -33.54 -21.42
N ILE A 14 -4.81 -34.35 -20.48
CA ILE A 14 -4.57 -33.92 -19.09
C ILE A 14 -3.47 -32.84 -19.06
N ASN A 15 -2.39 -33.03 -19.81
CA ASN A 15 -1.31 -32.04 -19.86
C ASN A 15 -1.75 -30.76 -20.58
N THR A 16 -2.60 -30.86 -21.61
CA THR A 16 -3.13 -29.68 -22.30
C THR A 16 -4.11 -28.92 -21.42
N LEU A 17 -4.96 -29.64 -20.66
CA LEU A 17 -5.87 -29.03 -19.70
C LEU A 17 -5.10 -28.39 -18.53
N SER A 18 -4.06 -29.07 -18.04
CA SER A 18 -3.18 -28.51 -16.99
C SER A 18 -2.51 -27.22 -17.47
N TYR A 19 -1.98 -27.23 -18.69
CA TYR A 19 -1.33 -26.06 -19.31
C TYR A 19 -2.32 -24.88 -19.49
N ILE A 20 -3.54 -25.19 -19.99
CA ILE A 20 -4.59 -24.16 -20.15
C ILE A 20 -5.08 -23.65 -18.79
N MET A 21 -5.18 -24.51 -17.79
CA MET A 21 -5.54 -24.10 -16.42
C MET A 21 -4.44 -23.26 -15.78
N GLU A 22 -3.17 -23.59 -15.97
CA GLU A 22 -2.04 -22.77 -15.50
C GLU A 22 -2.05 -21.40 -16.19
N GLU A 23 -2.23 -21.37 -17.50
CA GLU A 23 -2.31 -20.12 -18.25
C GLU A 23 -3.53 -19.28 -17.84
N GLN A 24 -4.67 -19.89 -17.55
CA GLN A 24 -5.85 -19.18 -17.03
C GLN A 24 -5.65 -18.73 -15.56
N LEU A 25 -4.95 -19.53 -14.76
CA LEU A 25 -4.61 -19.14 -13.38
C LEU A 25 -3.61 -17.97 -13.37
N GLU A 26 -2.59 -18.02 -14.23
CA GLU A 26 -1.65 -16.90 -14.40
C GLU A 26 -2.36 -15.63 -14.85
N GLN A 27 -3.34 -15.76 -15.77
CA GLN A 27 -4.16 -14.62 -16.19
C GLN A 27 -5.10 -14.10 -15.10
N GLN A 28 -5.53 -14.95 -14.17
CA GLN A 28 -6.33 -14.51 -13.02
C GLN A 28 -5.48 -13.91 -11.89
N VAL A 29 -4.30 -14.43 -11.69
CA VAL A 29 -3.35 -13.93 -10.68
C VAL A 29 -2.82 -12.55 -11.09
N THR A 30 -2.54 -12.35 -12.38
CA THR A 30 -2.13 -11.03 -12.90
C THR A 30 -3.26 -10.00 -12.87
N ARG A 31 -4.53 -10.42 -12.82
CA ARG A 31 -5.66 -9.49 -12.65
C ARG A 31 -5.78 -8.89 -11.24
N GLY A 32 -5.11 -9.47 -10.25
CA GLY A 32 -5.13 -8.95 -8.87
C GLY A 32 -4.31 -7.68 -8.67
N LEU A 33 -3.18 -7.55 -9.40
CA LEU A 33 -2.28 -6.39 -9.32
C LEU A 33 -2.35 -5.50 -10.57
N GLY A 34 -3.34 -5.71 -11.45
CA GLY A 34 -3.39 -5.04 -12.74
C GLY A 34 -2.17 -5.40 -13.59
N THR A 35 -2.36 -6.23 -14.59
CA THR A 35 -1.28 -6.52 -15.56
C THR A 35 -0.68 -5.21 -16.04
N PRO A 36 0.63 -5.02 -15.93
CA PRO A 36 1.24 -3.83 -16.51
C PRO A 36 0.92 -3.82 -18.02
N GLN A 37 0.05 -2.93 -18.42
CA GLN A 37 -0.18 -2.71 -19.86
C GLN A 37 0.90 -1.75 -20.34
N ILE A 38 1.74 -2.20 -21.27
CA ILE A 38 2.66 -1.32 -21.95
C ILE A 38 1.84 -0.24 -22.64
N ALA A 39 1.71 0.90 -21.99
CA ALA A 39 1.03 2.03 -22.58
C ALA A 39 1.76 2.42 -23.86
N THR A 40 1.06 2.44 -24.96
CA THR A 40 1.59 2.98 -26.22
C THR A 40 2.06 4.40 -25.95
N GLN A 41 3.36 4.58 -25.94
CA GLN A 41 4.05 5.81 -25.58
C GLN A 41 3.64 6.93 -26.52
N LYS A 42 2.74 7.76 -26.08
CA LYS A 42 2.40 8.88 -26.97
C LYS A 42 3.30 10.10 -26.81
N ASN A 43 3.95 10.36 -25.68
CA ASN A 43 4.69 11.63 -25.55
C ASN A 43 5.79 11.68 -24.47
N PHE A 44 6.26 10.57 -23.96
CA PHE A 44 7.37 10.62 -22.97
C PHE A 44 8.70 10.20 -23.60
N PRO A 45 9.80 10.91 -23.32
CA PRO A 45 11.12 10.53 -23.82
C PRO A 45 11.76 9.35 -23.03
N PHE A 46 10.97 8.64 -22.25
CA PHE A 46 11.40 7.53 -21.38
C PHE A 46 10.31 6.46 -21.34
N ALA A 47 10.68 5.26 -20.94
CA ALA A 47 9.74 4.15 -20.82
C ALA A 47 8.77 4.37 -19.64
N THR A 48 7.50 4.07 -19.85
CA THR A 48 6.44 4.22 -18.85
C THR A 48 5.60 2.95 -18.74
N GLU A 49 4.94 2.82 -17.60
CA GLU A 49 4.00 1.74 -17.30
C GLU A 49 2.74 2.35 -16.68
N VAL A 50 1.58 1.84 -17.05
CA VAL A 50 0.30 2.23 -16.43
C VAL A 50 -0.07 1.16 -15.42
N ILE A 51 -0.32 1.57 -14.18
CA ILE A 51 -0.67 0.63 -13.11
C ILE A 51 -2.05 0.99 -12.53
N SER A 52 -2.76 -0.03 -12.05
CA SER A 52 -4.04 0.15 -11.36
C SER A 52 -3.81 0.45 -9.88
N LEU A 53 -4.60 1.37 -9.33
CA LEU A 53 -4.54 1.76 -7.93
C LEU A 53 -5.47 0.89 -7.08
N PRO A 54 -5.04 0.44 -5.87
CA PRO A 54 -5.91 -0.30 -4.95
C PRO A 54 -7.26 0.38 -4.67
N SER A 55 -7.30 1.70 -4.62
CA SER A 55 -8.53 2.48 -4.41
C SER A 55 -9.50 2.42 -5.60
N LYS A 56 -9.05 1.98 -6.77
CA LYS A 56 -9.79 2.04 -8.05
C LYS A 56 -10.28 3.47 -8.36
N GLY A 57 -9.63 4.49 -7.77
CA GLY A 57 -9.99 5.88 -7.95
C GLY A 57 -11.24 6.33 -7.20
N LEU A 58 -11.90 5.45 -6.44
CA LEU A 58 -13.24 5.68 -5.87
C LEU A 58 -13.25 6.67 -4.70
N ALA A 59 -12.11 6.93 -4.09
CA ALA A 59 -11.97 7.88 -2.97
C ALA A 59 -11.32 9.20 -3.40
N TYR A 60 -11.28 9.47 -4.72
CA TYR A 60 -10.77 10.74 -5.26
C TYR A 60 -11.89 11.54 -5.94
N PRO A 61 -11.87 12.88 -5.84
CA PRO A 61 -12.81 13.71 -6.58
C PRO A 61 -12.77 13.44 -8.09
N GLU A 62 -13.89 13.56 -8.76
CA GLU A 62 -13.98 13.33 -10.22
C GLU A 62 -13.01 14.22 -11.02
N SER A 63 -12.71 15.41 -10.51
CA SER A 63 -11.76 16.34 -11.11
C SER A 63 -10.30 15.89 -11.00
N SER A 64 -10.00 14.96 -10.11
CA SER A 64 -8.64 14.45 -9.92
C SER A 64 -8.27 13.45 -11.01
N PRO A 65 -7.06 13.51 -11.59
CA PRO A 65 -6.60 12.45 -12.50
C PRO A 65 -6.62 11.06 -11.85
N LEU A 66 -6.43 10.96 -10.53
CA LEU A 66 -6.45 9.72 -9.77
C LEU A 66 -7.83 9.04 -9.74
N SER A 67 -8.90 9.78 -10.09
CA SER A 67 -10.27 9.24 -10.13
C SER A 67 -10.47 8.14 -11.18
N LYS A 68 -9.54 8.03 -12.13
CA LYS A 68 -9.54 6.96 -13.14
C LYS A 68 -9.19 5.58 -12.55
N GLY A 69 -8.57 5.56 -11.37
CA GLY A 69 -8.12 4.32 -10.74
C GLY A 69 -6.83 3.75 -11.32
N GLU A 70 -6.16 4.53 -12.16
CA GLU A 70 -4.91 4.16 -12.83
C GLU A 70 -3.94 5.33 -12.76
N ILE A 71 -2.65 5.04 -12.88
CA ILE A 71 -1.61 6.07 -12.87
C ILE A 71 -0.44 5.63 -13.78
N THR A 72 0.15 6.60 -14.46
CA THR A 72 1.30 6.38 -15.34
C THR A 72 2.59 6.61 -14.57
N LEU A 73 3.46 5.60 -14.55
CA LEU A 73 4.76 5.66 -13.90
C LEU A 73 5.88 5.59 -14.93
N LYS A 74 6.92 6.35 -14.72
CA LYS A 74 8.19 6.22 -15.41
C LYS A 74 8.95 5.02 -14.84
N LEU A 75 9.59 4.22 -15.69
CA LEU A 75 10.49 3.16 -15.22
C LEU A 75 11.74 3.79 -14.60
N MET A 76 12.22 3.19 -13.51
CA MET A 76 13.44 3.66 -12.83
C MET A 76 14.65 3.57 -13.75
N THR A 77 15.51 4.55 -13.61
CA THR A 77 16.84 4.60 -14.28
C THR A 77 17.90 4.86 -13.20
N ALA A 78 19.17 4.89 -13.58
CA ALA A 78 20.27 5.23 -12.66
C ALA A 78 20.02 6.55 -11.91
N LYS A 79 19.26 7.49 -12.48
CA LYS A 79 18.89 8.73 -11.80
C LYS A 79 18.05 8.46 -10.54
N GLU A 80 17.08 7.54 -10.63
CA GLU A 80 16.25 7.17 -9.49
C GLU A 80 17.03 6.35 -8.46
N GLU A 81 18.00 5.55 -8.92
CA GLU A 81 18.94 4.88 -8.00
C GLU A 81 19.77 5.90 -7.22
N ASP A 82 20.27 6.96 -7.89
CA ASP A 82 20.97 8.06 -7.20
C ASP A 82 20.10 8.73 -6.13
N ILE A 83 18.79 8.89 -6.37
CA ILE A 83 17.85 9.43 -5.37
C ILE A 83 17.78 8.48 -4.16
N LEU A 84 17.61 7.18 -4.42
CA LEU A 84 17.48 6.16 -3.37
C LEU A 84 18.76 6.04 -2.53
N THR A 85 19.94 6.11 -3.17
CA THR A 85 21.25 5.95 -2.50
C THR A 85 21.79 7.26 -1.88
N SER A 86 21.11 8.38 -2.10
CA SER A 86 21.57 9.68 -1.58
C SER A 86 21.54 9.70 -0.04
N THR A 87 22.71 9.63 0.59
CA THR A 87 22.86 9.70 2.06
C THR A 87 22.15 10.92 2.66
N ASN A 88 22.17 12.04 1.94
CA ASN A 88 21.52 13.27 2.40
C ASN A 88 19.99 13.14 2.42
N LEU A 89 19.40 12.53 1.38
CA LEU A 89 17.95 12.32 1.30
C LEU A 89 17.48 11.25 2.30
N ILE A 90 18.28 10.20 2.47
CA ILE A 90 18.03 9.11 3.45
C ILE A 90 18.02 9.70 4.87
N ARG A 91 19.07 10.47 5.22
CA ARG A 91 19.18 11.08 6.54
C ARG A 91 18.02 12.04 6.85
N LYS A 92 17.46 12.67 5.81
CA LYS A 92 16.28 13.56 5.95
C LYS A 92 14.97 12.77 5.91
N GLY A 93 14.98 11.47 5.59
CA GLY A 93 13.79 10.63 5.47
C GLY A 93 12.91 10.95 4.25
N ILE A 94 13.46 11.65 3.22
CA ILE A 94 12.67 12.13 2.07
C ILE A 94 13.03 11.45 0.74
N HIS A 95 13.85 10.41 0.78
CA HIS A 95 14.31 9.71 -0.44
C HIS A 95 13.14 9.06 -1.21
N LEU A 96 12.17 8.45 -0.49
CA LEU A 96 10.99 7.84 -1.13
C LEU A 96 10.05 8.90 -1.71
N ASP A 97 9.93 10.07 -1.08
CA ASP A 97 9.13 11.18 -1.62
C ASP A 97 9.76 11.69 -2.92
N ARG A 98 11.08 11.84 -2.95
CA ARG A 98 11.81 12.25 -4.15
C ARG A 98 11.73 11.20 -5.26
N LEU A 99 11.74 9.92 -4.88
CA LEU A 99 11.49 8.84 -5.84
C LEU A 99 10.09 8.99 -6.45
N LEU A 100 9.05 9.09 -5.61
CA LEU A 100 7.67 9.27 -6.07
C LEU A 100 7.53 10.48 -7.01
N GLU A 101 8.12 11.63 -6.64
CA GLU A 101 8.13 12.84 -7.48
C GLU A 101 8.76 12.59 -8.85
N SER A 102 9.77 11.73 -8.92
CA SER A 102 10.49 11.44 -10.17
C SER A 102 9.76 10.43 -11.05
N ILE A 103 9.07 9.44 -10.44
CA ILE A 103 8.46 8.33 -11.21
C ILE A 103 7.00 8.57 -11.56
N VAL A 104 6.24 9.35 -10.79
CA VAL A 104 4.84 9.66 -11.10
C VAL A 104 4.82 10.71 -12.20
N VAL A 105 4.47 10.28 -13.41
CA VAL A 105 4.47 11.17 -14.59
C VAL A 105 3.06 11.41 -15.14
N GLU A 106 2.03 10.91 -14.46
CA GLU A 106 0.64 11.19 -14.83
C GLU A 106 0.36 12.70 -14.71
N PRO A 107 -0.05 13.37 -15.82
CA PRO A 107 -0.25 14.82 -15.78
C PRO A 107 -1.31 15.25 -14.75
N GLY A 108 -0.98 16.27 -13.99
CA GLY A 108 -1.91 16.86 -13.02
C GLY A 108 -1.98 16.13 -11.68
N VAL A 109 -1.22 15.05 -11.49
CA VAL A 109 -1.17 14.35 -10.20
C VAL A 109 -0.21 15.08 -9.26
N ASN A 110 -0.69 15.37 -8.06
CA ASN A 110 0.14 15.79 -6.94
C ASN A 110 0.31 14.57 -6.02
N ILE A 111 1.55 14.14 -5.78
CA ILE A 111 1.83 12.95 -4.97
C ILE A 111 1.28 13.08 -3.54
N ASN A 112 1.13 14.30 -3.03
CA ASN A 112 0.56 14.52 -1.70
C ASN A 112 -0.91 14.11 -1.61
N ASP A 113 -1.62 14.03 -2.74
CA ASP A 113 -3.02 13.62 -2.78
C ASP A 113 -3.21 12.11 -2.83
N LEU A 114 -2.13 11.34 -3.06
CA LEU A 114 -2.20 9.87 -3.09
C LEU A 114 -2.64 9.32 -1.74
N LEU A 115 -3.65 8.45 -1.73
CA LEU A 115 -3.98 7.64 -0.55
C LEU A 115 -2.79 6.76 -0.18
N ILE A 116 -2.63 6.47 1.10
CA ILE A 116 -1.48 5.70 1.60
C ILE A 116 -1.36 4.34 0.89
N GLY A 117 -2.47 3.61 0.73
CA GLY A 117 -2.43 2.31 0.07
C GLY A 117 -2.07 2.41 -1.41
N ASP A 118 -2.53 3.46 -2.10
CA ASP A 118 -2.16 3.69 -3.50
C ASP A 118 -0.66 4.02 -3.61
N LYS A 119 -0.15 4.85 -2.70
CA LYS A 119 1.30 5.14 -2.61
C LYS A 119 2.11 3.85 -2.39
N ASN A 120 1.66 2.99 -1.46
CA ASN A 120 2.32 1.70 -1.18
C ASN A 120 2.39 0.84 -2.43
N ALA A 121 1.28 0.72 -3.16
CA ALA A 121 1.22 -0.05 -4.41
C ALA A 121 2.19 0.52 -5.46
N ILE A 122 2.24 1.84 -5.61
CA ILE A 122 3.18 2.51 -6.54
C ILE A 122 4.61 2.12 -6.20
N LEU A 123 5.01 2.21 -4.93
CA LEU A 123 6.37 1.89 -4.49
C LEU A 123 6.72 0.40 -4.72
N ILE A 124 5.80 -0.51 -4.40
CA ILE A 124 6.02 -1.96 -4.60
C ILE A 124 6.17 -2.28 -6.09
N ILE A 125 5.25 -1.78 -6.91
CA ILE A 125 5.30 -2.04 -8.35
C ILE A 125 6.56 -1.42 -8.96
N THR A 126 6.94 -0.21 -8.53
CA THR A 126 8.19 0.43 -8.98
C THR A 126 9.41 -0.45 -8.68
N ARG A 127 9.49 -1.00 -7.47
CA ARG A 127 10.58 -1.92 -7.10
C ARG A 127 10.56 -3.18 -7.96
N MET A 128 9.38 -3.77 -8.16
CA MET A 128 9.24 -4.97 -8.99
C MET A 128 9.68 -4.73 -10.44
N LEU A 129 9.31 -3.58 -11.01
CA LEU A 129 9.68 -3.21 -12.38
C LEU A 129 11.18 -2.93 -12.50
N ALA A 130 11.83 -2.45 -11.44
CA ALA A 130 13.25 -2.11 -11.44
C ALA A 130 14.16 -3.33 -11.17
N PHE A 131 13.79 -4.17 -10.20
CA PHE A 131 14.68 -5.20 -9.63
C PHE A 131 14.08 -6.61 -9.67
N GLY A 132 12.91 -6.77 -10.27
CA GLY A 132 12.20 -8.06 -10.29
C GLY A 132 11.32 -8.30 -9.08
N PRO A 133 10.52 -9.38 -9.12
CA PRO A 133 9.53 -9.64 -8.06
C PRO A 133 10.13 -10.27 -6.80
N GLU A 134 11.33 -10.86 -6.86
CA GLU A 134 11.93 -11.52 -5.71
C GLU A 134 12.42 -10.47 -4.69
N TYR A 135 12.11 -10.72 -3.42
CA TYR A 135 12.52 -9.84 -2.33
C TYR A 135 12.95 -10.69 -1.13
N ASP A 136 14.20 -10.53 -0.73
CA ASP A 136 14.77 -11.22 0.41
C ASP A 136 14.55 -10.40 1.67
N VAL A 137 13.92 -11.02 2.69
CA VAL A 137 13.63 -10.37 3.98
C VAL A 137 14.32 -11.18 5.08
N THR A 138 15.11 -10.51 5.89
CA THR A 138 15.70 -11.13 7.09
C THR A 138 14.72 -10.95 8.26
N VAL A 139 14.34 -12.06 8.87
CA VAL A 139 13.47 -12.08 10.05
C VAL A 139 14.18 -12.84 11.18
N ASN A 140 13.92 -12.47 12.41
CA ASN A 140 14.38 -13.25 13.56
C ASN A 140 13.37 -14.39 13.77
N ASP A 141 13.84 -15.62 13.57
CA ASP A 141 13.00 -16.82 13.69
C ASP A 141 12.57 -16.99 15.15
N SER A 142 11.27 -17.16 15.39
CA SER A 142 10.69 -17.21 16.74
C SER A 142 11.12 -18.43 17.56
N VAL A 143 11.61 -19.48 16.90
CA VAL A 143 11.97 -20.76 17.53
C VAL A 143 13.48 -20.86 17.75
N SER A 144 14.28 -20.64 16.71
CA SER A 144 15.74 -20.74 16.81
C SER A 144 16.39 -19.48 17.38
N GLU A 145 15.66 -18.36 17.40
CA GLU A 145 16.18 -17.02 17.78
C GLU A 145 17.33 -16.55 16.86
N GLU A 146 17.47 -17.17 15.68
CA GLU A 146 18.47 -16.80 14.69
C GLU A 146 17.83 -16.00 13.55
N ASP A 147 18.63 -15.17 12.90
CA ASP A 147 18.19 -14.43 11.72
C ASP A 147 18.15 -15.36 10.51
N VAL A 148 16.98 -15.49 9.89
CA VAL A 148 16.79 -16.28 8.67
C VAL A 148 16.35 -15.39 7.52
N THR A 149 16.83 -15.67 6.31
CA THR A 149 16.42 -14.93 5.11
C THR A 149 15.31 -15.69 4.41
N ILE A 150 14.18 -15.00 4.21
CA ILE A 150 12.98 -15.54 3.56
C ILE A 150 12.84 -14.85 2.20
N LYS A 151 12.62 -15.65 1.17
CA LYS A 151 12.35 -15.13 -0.18
C LYS A 151 10.86 -14.91 -0.36
N ILE A 152 10.50 -13.68 -0.67
CA ILE A 152 9.11 -13.28 -0.91
C ILE A 152 8.97 -12.95 -2.40
N ASP A 153 7.91 -13.44 -3.02
CA ASP A 153 7.55 -13.09 -4.39
C ASP A 153 6.49 -11.98 -4.34
N LEU A 154 6.92 -10.75 -4.57
CA LEU A 154 6.05 -9.56 -4.54
C LEU A 154 4.94 -9.60 -5.60
N SER A 155 5.11 -10.37 -6.68
CA SER A 155 4.08 -10.51 -7.72
C SER A 155 2.83 -11.24 -7.21
N LYS A 156 2.96 -11.98 -6.12
CA LYS A 156 1.85 -12.70 -5.50
C LYS A 156 1.03 -11.85 -4.53
N LEU A 157 1.46 -10.62 -4.25
CA LEU A 157 0.72 -9.72 -3.38
C LEU A 157 -0.63 -9.35 -4.01
N LYS A 158 -1.67 -9.45 -3.22
CA LYS A 158 -3.03 -9.16 -3.67
C LYS A 158 -3.49 -7.81 -3.14
N THR A 159 -4.40 -7.19 -3.85
CA THR A 159 -5.14 -6.06 -3.31
C THR A 159 -6.02 -6.57 -2.16
N LYS A 160 -6.00 -5.85 -1.07
CA LYS A 160 -6.80 -6.16 0.11
C LYS A 160 -8.29 -6.20 -0.26
N GLU A 161 -8.99 -7.24 0.16
CA GLU A 161 -10.42 -7.35 -0.07
C GLU A 161 -11.18 -6.39 0.86
N ILE A 162 -11.86 -5.43 0.26
CA ILE A 162 -12.65 -4.43 0.97
C ILE A 162 -14.02 -4.27 0.29
N ASP A 163 -14.96 -3.67 1.00
CA ASP A 163 -16.23 -3.28 0.40
C ASP A 163 -16.07 -1.91 -0.29
N TYR A 164 -15.85 -1.95 -1.59
CA TYR A 164 -15.66 -0.74 -2.41
C TYR A 164 -16.90 0.16 -2.45
N THR A 165 -18.10 -0.35 -2.11
CA THR A 165 -19.31 0.48 -2.08
C THR A 165 -19.29 1.51 -0.94
N LEU A 166 -18.43 1.31 0.05
CA LEU A 166 -18.26 2.25 1.17
C LEU A 166 -17.41 3.46 0.78
N LEU A 167 -16.61 3.35 -0.30
CA LEU A 167 -15.76 4.46 -0.75
C LEU A 167 -16.58 5.55 -1.44
N ASN A 168 -16.21 6.79 -1.23
CA ASN A 168 -16.88 7.92 -1.88
C ASN A 168 -15.88 8.99 -2.34
N ARG A 169 -16.28 9.73 -3.36
CA ARG A 169 -15.45 10.74 -4.06
C ARG A 169 -14.98 11.90 -3.19
N ASN A 170 -15.63 12.12 -2.04
CA ASN A 170 -15.27 13.20 -1.13
C ASN A 170 -14.23 12.78 -0.10
N ASN A 171 -13.91 11.48 -0.05
CA ASN A 171 -13.04 10.89 0.98
C ASN A 171 -13.47 11.32 2.39
N GLU A 172 -14.79 11.27 2.68
CA GLU A 172 -15.32 11.61 3.99
C GLU A 172 -16.39 10.59 4.39
N TYR A 173 -16.24 9.99 5.56
CA TYR A 173 -17.01 8.83 6.02
C TYR A 173 -17.58 9.08 7.40
N GLU A 174 -18.76 8.54 7.67
CA GLU A 174 -19.45 8.68 8.96
C GLU A 174 -19.20 7.47 9.86
N PHE A 175 -19.08 7.70 11.15
CA PHE A 175 -18.93 6.63 12.13
C PHE A 175 -19.50 7.09 13.47
N ILE A 176 -20.23 6.20 14.15
CA ILE A 176 -20.72 6.46 15.51
C ILE A 176 -19.82 5.71 16.48
N LEU A 177 -19.12 6.46 17.31
CA LEU A 177 -18.21 5.88 18.30
C LEU A 177 -18.99 4.97 19.26
N PRO A 178 -18.60 3.70 19.44
CA PRO A 178 -19.47 2.73 20.10
C PRO A 178 -19.66 2.97 21.61
N LYS A 179 -18.68 3.55 22.31
CA LYS A 179 -18.76 3.78 23.75
C LYS A 179 -19.40 5.13 24.08
N SER A 180 -18.89 6.21 23.49
CA SER A 180 -19.39 7.56 23.76
C SER A 180 -20.67 7.88 22.98
N LYS A 181 -21.03 7.09 21.96
CA LYS A 181 -22.17 7.32 21.04
C LYS A 181 -22.04 8.63 20.24
N THR A 182 -20.86 9.23 20.21
CA THR A 182 -20.59 10.48 19.50
C THR A 182 -20.51 10.21 18.00
N PRO A 183 -21.33 10.89 17.16
CA PRO A 183 -21.17 10.80 15.71
C PRO A 183 -19.96 11.62 15.26
N ILE A 184 -19.16 11.04 14.38
CA ILE A 184 -18.00 11.69 13.80
C ILE A 184 -17.97 11.50 12.29
N LYS A 185 -17.28 12.41 11.60
CA LYS A 185 -16.83 12.15 10.23
C LYS A 185 -15.31 12.04 10.22
N PHE A 186 -14.81 11.22 9.32
CA PHE A 186 -13.37 10.97 9.21
C PHE A 186 -13.02 10.78 7.74
N LYS A 187 -11.71 10.83 7.44
CA LYS A 187 -11.19 10.61 6.08
C LYS A 187 -10.09 9.55 6.10
N LEU A 188 -9.83 8.95 4.95
CA LEU A 188 -8.62 8.14 4.72
C LEU A 188 -7.45 9.09 4.51
N LEU A 189 -6.30 8.75 5.09
CA LEU A 189 -5.12 9.60 5.03
C LEU A 189 -4.46 9.54 3.65
N THR A 190 -4.01 10.71 3.20
CA THR A 190 -3.18 10.85 2.02
C THR A 190 -1.69 10.90 2.41
N HIS A 191 -0.82 10.83 1.41
CA HIS A 191 0.62 11.00 1.60
C HIS A 191 0.95 12.35 2.24
N GLY A 192 0.29 13.42 1.78
CA GLY A 192 0.47 14.75 2.38
C GLY A 192 0.04 14.81 3.84
N ASP A 193 -1.02 14.08 4.20
CA ASP A 193 -1.43 13.97 5.62
C ASP A 193 -0.36 13.27 6.45
N GLU A 194 0.26 12.18 5.94
CA GLU A 194 1.33 11.47 6.64
C GLU A 194 2.55 12.38 6.88
N LEU A 195 2.95 13.13 5.85
CA LEU A 195 4.06 14.09 5.98
C LEU A 195 3.74 15.15 7.05
N ALA A 196 2.50 15.64 7.08
CA ALA A 196 2.08 16.62 8.09
C ALA A 196 2.06 16.01 9.50
N ILE A 197 1.57 14.77 9.63
CA ILE A 197 1.57 14.04 10.91
C ILE A 197 3.01 13.86 11.41
N GLN A 198 3.91 13.40 10.55
CA GLN A 198 5.32 13.21 10.90
C GLN A 198 5.94 14.52 11.41
N LYS A 199 5.73 15.60 10.68
CA LYS A 199 6.23 16.93 11.06
C LYS A 199 5.70 17.39 12.42
N ASP A 200 4.39 17.18 12.66
CA ASP A 200 3.75 17.58 13.92
C ASP A 200 4.23 16.72 15.10
N VAL A 201 4.47 15.42 14.88
CA VAL A 201 5.01 14.50 15.90
C VAL A 201 6.45 14.91 16.25
N GLU A 202 7.30 15.14 15.24
CA GLU A 202 8.70 15.57 15.47
C GLU A 202 8.76 16.90 16.22
N ALA A 203 7.90 17.86 15.88
CA ALA A 203 7.83 19.14 16.57
C ALA A 203 7.40 18.97 18.03
N SER A 204 6.43 18.09 18.27
CA SER A 204 5.90 17.81 19.61
C SER A 204 6.97 17.10 20.48
N GLU A 205 7.69 16.14 19.92
CA GLU A 205 8.73 15.40 20.64
C GLU A 205 9.87 16.33 21.11
N LYS A 206 10.25 17.29 20.27
CA LYS A 206 11.27 18.28 20.63
C LYS A 206 10.85 19.15 21.82
N VAL A 207 9.56 19.43 21.96
CA VAL A 207 9.02 20.29 23.01
C VAL A 207 8.61 19.50 24.27
N LEU A 208 7.84 18.43 24.08
CA LEU A 208 7.21 17.69 25.17
C LEU A 208 8.02 16.49 25.66
N LYS A 209 9.03 16.07 24.89
CA LYS A 209 9.84 14.87 25.15
C LYS A 209 8.98 13.60 25.29
N GLN A 210 7.78 13.61 24.67
CA GLN A 210 6.84 12.51 24.72
C GLN A 210 6.14 12.36 23.35
N GLY A 211 6.05 11.14 22.87
CA GLY A 211 5.35 10.84 21.63
C GLY A 211 3.84 11.05 21.77
N ASN A 212 3.23 11.67 20.78
CA ASN A 212 1.78 11.90 20.74
C ASN A 212 1.20 11.50 19.37
N GLU A 213 1.81 10.50 18.75
CA GLU A 213 1.46 10.07 17.39
C GLU A 213 -0.03 9.73 17.25
N ILE A 214 -0.61 9.00 18.21
CA ILE A 214 -2.02 8.57 18.14
C ILE A 214 -2.97 9.79 18.08
N THR A 215 -2.77 10.75 18.97
CA THR A 215 -3.64 11.94 19.01
C THR A 215 -3.41 12.83 17.79
N THR A 216 -2.15 12.98 17.35
CA THR A 216 -1.82 13.76 16.15
C THR A 216 -2.48 13.15 14.93
N ARG A 217 -2.42 11.82 14.78
CA ARG A 217 -3.04 11.09 13.68
C ARG A 217 -4.55 11.28 13.69
N PHE A 218 -5.22 11.16 14.84
CA PHE A 218 -6.68 11.35 14.93
C PHE A 218 -7.11 12.78 14.65
N ARG A 219 -6.33 13.78 15.03
CA ARG A 219 -6.61 15.19 14.68
C ARG A 219 -6.61 15.41 13.16
N ARG A 220 -5.84 14.59 12.43
CA ARG A 220 -5.77 14.68 10.97
C ARG A 220 -6.85 13.84 10.29
N ILE A 221 -7.24 12.71 10.90
CA ILE A 221 -8.23 11.76 10.39
C ILE A 221 -9.66 12.31 10.58
N ILE A 222 -9.98 12.83 11.78
CA ILE A 222 -11.35 13.27 12.13
C ILE A 222 -11.59 14.64 11.52
N THR A 223 -12.69 14.77 10.74
CA THR A 223 -13.05 15.99 10.03
C THR A 223 -14.26 16.70 10.65
N GLU A 224 -15.03 15.98 11.52
CA GLU A 224 -16.22 16.54 12.16
C GLU A 224 -16.52 15.73 13.44
N VAL A 225 -16.99 16.40 14.49
CA VAL A 225 -17.43 15.78 15.75
C VAL A 225 -18.76 16.43 16.15
N ASP A 226 -19.85 15.65 16.29
CA ASP A 226 -21.19 16.15 16.64
C ASP A 226 -21.63 17.31 15.73
N GLY A 227 -21.34 17.24 14.44
CA GLY A 227 -21.68 18.29 13.47
C GLY A 227 -20.75 19.50 13.50
N ASN A 228 -19.72 19.50 14.35
CA ASN A 228 -18.77 20.62 14.48
C ASN A 228 -17.46 20.30 13.74
N ARG A 229 -17.07 21.18 12.81
CA ARG A 229 -15.85 21.05 11.98
C ARG A 229 -14.70 21.95 12.45
N ASP A 230 -14.88 22.69 13.55
CA ASP A 230 -13.84 23.56 14.08
C ASP A 230 -12.62 22.74 14.54
N LEU A 231 -11.44 23.08 14.03
CA LEU A 231 -10.21 22.33 14.31
C LEU A 231 -9.83 22.34 15.79
N GLY A 232 -10.10 23.45 16.50
CA GLY A 232 -9.86 23.54 17.93
C GLY A 232 -10.78 22.61 18.72
N TYR A 233 -12.06 22.57 18.33
CA TYR A 233 -13.04 21.65 18.92
C TYR A 233 -12.63 20.19 18.70
N ILE A 234 -12.27 19.83 17.48
CA ILE A 234 -11.81 18.47 17.14
C ILE A 234 -10.55 18.12 17.94
N SER A 235 -9.57 19.05 17.99
CA SER A 235 -8.32 18.85 18.74
C SER A 235 -8.58 18.61 20.23
N ASN A 236 -9.47 19.41 20.82
CA ASN A 236 -9.88 19.25 22.22
C ASN A 236 -10.57 17.90 22.44
N PHE A 237 -11.49 17.52 21.55
CA PHE A 237 -12.20 16.22 21.61
C PHE A 237 -11.19 15.06 21.58
N VAL A 238 -10.26 15.08 20.62
CA VAL A 238 -9.25 14.00 20.46
C VAL A 238 -8.35 13.90 21.69
N SER A 239 -7.95 15.04 22.26
CA SER A 239 -7.01 15.06 23.39
C SER A 239 -7.67 14.66 24.72
N ASN A 240 -8.93 15.03 24.92
CA ASN A 240 -9.55 15.00 26.27
C ASN A 240 -10.81 14.13 26.35
N ARG A 241 -11.46 13.81 25.23
CA ARG A 241 -12.79 13.16 25.24
C ARG A 241 -12.85 11.86 24.43
N LEU A 242 -11.91 11.62 23.50
CA LEU A 242 -11.89 10.39 22.70
C LEU A 242 -11.44 9.21 23.57
N LEU A 243 -12.39 8.38 23.96
CA LEU A 243 -12.11 7.22 24.82
C LEU A 243 -11.23 6.19 24.11
N ALA A 244 -10.37 5.49 24.85
CA ALA A 244 -9.47 4.47 24.28
C ALA A 244 -10.23 3.37 23.53
N MET A 245 -11.41 2.96 24.04
CA MET A 245 -12.26 1.98 23.33
C MET A 245 -12.76 2.53 22.00
N ASP A 246 -13.17 3.78 21.94
CA ASP A 246 -13.66 4.45 20.73
C ASP A 246 -12.51 4.61 19.73
N SER A 247 -11.33 5.04 20.19
CA SER A 247 -10.10 5.12 19.42
C SER A 247 -9.75 3.78 18.76
N LYS A 248 -9.78 2.68 19.53
CA LYS A 248 -9.53 1.33 19.02
C LYS A 248 -10.57 0.92 17.96
N ALA A 249 -11.85 1.18 18.24
CA ALA A 249 -12.94 0.84 17.33
C ALA A 249 -12.83 1.63 16.01
N LEU A 250 -12.52 2.92 16.09
CA LEU A 250 -12.35 3.76 14.89
C LEU A 250 -11.16 3.27 14.04
N ARG A 251 -10.01 2.97 14.66
CA ARG A 251 -8.87 2.42 13.93
C ARG A 251 -9.23 1.11 13.21
N LYS A 252 -9.92 0.20 13.91
CA LYS A 252 -10.35 -1.07 13.33
C LYS A 252 -11.29 -0.83 12.14
N HIS A 253 -12.24 0.09 12.29
CA HIS A 253 -13.18 0.44 11.23
C HIS A 253 -12.45 1.01 10.00
N ILE A 254 -11.56 1.99 10.20
CA ILE A 254 -10.76 2.57 9.10
C ILE A 254 -10.01 1.46 8.36
N LEU A 255 -9.29 0.62 9.11
CA LEU A 255 -8.52 -0.48 8.52
C LEU A 255 -9.39 -1.45 7.73
N SER A 256 -10.66 -1.65 8.10
CA SER A 256 -11.52 -2.65 7.44
C SER A 256 -11.87 -2.29 5.99
N PHE A 257 -11.84 -1.00 5.62
CA PHE A 257 -12.17 -0.59 4.25
C PHE A 257 -11.13 0.33 3.59
N THR A 258 -9.96 0.51 4.22
CA THR A 258 -8.86 1.25 3.58
C THR A 258 -8.31 0.42 2.42
N PRO A 259 -8.35 0.95 1.18
CA PRO A 259 -7.73 0.27 0.04
C PRO A 259 -6.22 0.19 0.24
N ASP A 260 -5.63 -0.97 0.05
CA ASP A 260 -4.18 -1.18 0.14
C ASP A 260 -3.84 -2.52 -0.51
N LEU A 261 -2.57 -2.83 -0.61
CA LEU A 261 -2.12 -4.20 -0.86
C LEU A 261 -2.14 -4.97 0.46
N ASP A 262 -2.36 -6.27 0.36
CA ASP A 262 -2.20 -7.15 1.53
C ASP A 262 -0.71 -7.44 1.70
N LEU A 263 -0.11 -6.73 2.64
CA LEU A 263 1.33 -6.80 2.90
C LEU A 263 1.68 -7.89 3.93
N VAL A 264 0.77 -8.83 4.15
CA VAL A 264 1.02 -9.98 5.04
C VAL A 264 1.24 -11.21 4.16
N THR A 265 2.36 -11.86 4.37
CA THR A 265 2.70 -13.15 3.75
C THR A 265 2.92 -14.19 4.85
N GLU A 266 3.08 -15.42 4.46
CA GLU A 266 3.36 -16.51 5.40
C GLU A 266 4.73 -17.11 5.11
N TYR A 267 5.41 -17.55 6.16
CA TYR A 267 6.67 -18.29 6.05
C TYR A 267 6.67 -19.45 7.04
N GLU A 268 7.52 -20.43 6.80
CA GLU A 268 7.68 -21.59 7.66
C GLU A 268 8.91 -21.36 8.55
N ASN A 269 8.70 -21.39 9.89
CA ASN A 269 9.76 -21.20 10.86
C ASN A 269 10.61 -22.50 11.00
N SER A 270 11.67 -22.47 11.81
CA SER A 270 12.58 -23.61 11.98
C SER A 270 11.92 -24.85 12.59
N ALA A 271 10.76 -24.74 13.21
CA ALA A 271 9.97 -25.87 13.70
C ALA A 271 8.99 -26.43 12.66
N GLY A 272 8.90 -25.82 11.46
CA GLY A 272 7.95 -26.22 10.43
C GLY A 272 6.54 -25.66 10.67
N GLU A 273 6.41 -24.61 11.47
CA GLU A 273 5.12 -23.96 11.72
C GLU A 273 4.98 -22.71 10.83
N THR A 274 3.77 -22.49 10.32
CA THR A 274 3.48 -21.32 9.48
C THR A 274 3.27 -20.08 10.35
N GLU A 275 4.05 -19.04 10.10
CA GLU A 275 3.93 -17.74 10.77
C GLU A 275 3.61 -16.64 9.76
N ALA A 276 2.84 -15.64 10.22
CA ALA A 276 2.52 -14.47 9.42
C ALA A 276 3.66 -13.46 9.50
N LEU A 277 4.11 -12.98 8.34
CA LEU A 277 5.15 -11.97 8.22
C LEU A 277 4.57 -10.74 7.52
N ARG A 278 4.62 -9.60 8.18
CA ARG A 278 4.31 -8.34 7.51
C ARG A 278 5.55 -7.86 6.76
N ILE A 279 5.40 -7.66 5.45
CA ILE A 279 6.50 -7.22 4.58
C ILE A 279 6.98 -5.84 5.03
N PRO A 280 8.26 -5.70 5.42
CA PRO A 280 8.78 -4.41 5.87
C PRO A 280 8.96 -3.45 4.71
N PHE A 281 8.59 -2.19 4.93
CA PHE A 281 8.70 -1.10 3.96
C PHE A 281 9.75 -0.11 4.46
N GLY A 282 11.00 -0.47 4.30
CA GLY A 282 12.12 0.35 4.73
C GLY A 282 13.06 0.74 3.60
N ILE A 283 14.19 1.28 3.95
CA ILE A 283 15.27 1.63 3.00
C ILE A 283 15.71 0.36 2.25
N ASP A 284 15.87 -0.73 2.97
CA ASP A 284 16.36 -2.01 2.43
C ASP A 284 15.42 -2.62 1.38
N PHE A 285 14.15 -2.18 1.35
CA PHE A 285 13.17 -2.65 0.36
C PHE A 285 13.65 -2.39 -1.09
N PHE A 286 14.35 -1.27 -1.31
CA PHE A 286 14.85 -0.89 -2.63
C PHE A 286 16.29 -1.32 -2.88
N TYR A 287 16.94 -1.99 -1.93
CA TYR A 287 18.32 -2.45 -2.07
C TYR A 287 18.36 -3.98 -2.02
N PRO A 288 18.20 -4.64 -3.17
CA PRO A 288 18.36 -6.09 -3.18
C PRO A 288 19.76 -6.44 -2.68
N SER A 289 19.86 -7.38 -1.75
CA SER A 289 21.12 -7.92 -1.29
C SER A 289 21.87 -8.55 -2.49
N GLU A 290 23.12 -8.19 -2.69
CA GLU A 290 23.98 -8.76 -3.76
C GLU A 290 24.26 -10.25 -3.49
#